data_d425b10220c74d0f0537baa678cb203e
#
_entry.id   d425b10220c74d0f0537baa678cb203e
#
_cell.length_a   1.000
_cell.length_b   1.000
_cell.length_c   1.000
_cell.angle_alpha   90.00
_cell.angle_beta   90.00
_cell.angle_gamma   90.00
#
_symmetry.space_group_name_H-M   'P 1'
#
loop_
_entity.id
_entity.type
_entity.pdbx_description
1 polymer ?
#
loop_
_entity_poly.entity_id
_entity_poly.type
_entity_poly.pdbx_seq_one_letter_code
_entity_poly.pdbx_strand_id
1 'polypeptide(L)'
;MRSKRGFTLIELMIVVAIVGVLAAIAIPAYLDFVKRARMSEVISTFDAIATGANEYYSALSYYPSASYGANNLAFFPEEYATIVLNDLSDPYQNMAIVANFRSTLNLESTTPGPGDFGKLTMQLTYDSTTGFGKTWVISSPGTTIDAVFMPRK
;
A
#
# COMPACT_ATOMS: atom_id res chain seq x y z
N MET A 1 30.53 -46.32 -31.70
CA MET A 1 29.49 -45.29 -31.85
C MET A 1 28.62 -45.30 -30.63
N ARG A 2 28.55 -44.21 -29.82
CA ARG A 2 27.67 -44.11 -28.67
C ARG A 2 26.27 -43.77 -29.17
N SER A 3 25.29 -44.66 -28.94
CA SER A 3 23.88 -44.42 -29.24
C SER A 3 23.39 -43.24 -28.36
N LYS A 4 22.95 -42.15 -28.98
CA LYS A 4 22.28 -41.02 -28.29
C LYS A 4 20.85 -41.47 -28.00
N ARG A 5 20.53 -41.69 -26.72
CA ARG A 5 19.15 -41.92 -26.30
C ARG A 5 18.38 -40.60 -26.43
N GLY A 6 17.32 -40.58 -27.19
CA GLY A 6 16.41 -39.43 -27.31
C GLY A 6 15.38 -39.44 -26.17
N PHE A 7 14.84 -38.27 -25.88
CA PHE A 7 13.74 -38.11 -24.92
C PHE A 7 12.43 -38.66 -25.48
N THR A 8 11.68 -39.37 -24.70
CA THR A 8 10.37 -39.84 -25.14
C THR A 8 9.30 -38.75 -24.98
N LEU A 9 8.27 -38.78 -25.83
CA LEU A 9 7.17 -37.81 -25.76
C LEU A 9 6.44 -37.89 -24.41
N ILE A 10 6.28 -39.09 -23.85
CA ILE A 10 5.61 -39.32 -22.58
C ILE A 10 6.41 -38.73 -21.41
N GLU A 11 7.75 -38.80 -21.41
CA GLU A 11 8.57 -38.18 -20.38
C GLU A 11 8.40 -36.66 -20.38
N LEU A 12 8.31 -36.03 -21.55
CA LEU A 12 8.05 -34.60 -21.63
C LEU A 12 6.65 -34.25 -21.15
N MET A 13 5.63 -35.06 -21.53
CA MET A 13 4.24 -34.81 -21.11
C MET A 13 4.07 -34.87 -19.58
N ILE A 14 4.70 -35.84 -18.91
CA ILE A 14 4.63 -35.97 -17.45
C ILE A 14 5.29 -34.76 -16.77
N VAL A 15 6.44 -34.30 -17.25
CA VAL A 15 7.15 -33.15 -16.71
C VAL A 15 6.32 -31.88 -16.79
N VAL A 16 5.74 -31.57 -17.97
CA VAL A 16 4.91 -30.36 -18.10
C VAL A 16 3.62 -30.45 -17.29
N ALA A 17 3.04 -31.64 -17.12
CA ALA A 17 1.87 -31.84 -16.28
C ALA A 17 2.19 -31.54 -14.81
N ILE A 18 3.32 -32.05 -14.28
CA ILE A 18 3.74 -31.78 -12.90
C ILE A 18 4.06 -30.29 -12.70
N VAL A 19 4.81 -29.68 -13.62
CA VAL A 19 5.12 -28.23 -13.57
C VAL A 19 3.84 -27.40 -13.61
N GLY A 20 2.86 -27.79 -14.45
CA GLY A 20 1.56 -27.11 -14.54
C GLY A 20 0.79 -27.11 -13.21
N VAL A 21 0.75 -28.26 -12.52
CA VAL A 21 0.11 -28.35 -11.19
C VAL A 21 0.82 -27.52 -10.15
N LEU A 22 2.15 -27.56 -10.12
CA LEU A 22 2.94 -26.74 -9.19
C LEU A 22 2.77 -25.23 -9.46
N ALA A 23 2.78 -24.84 -10.73
CA ALA A 23 2.58 -23.44 -11.12
C ALA A 23 1.18 -22.93 -10.75
N ALA A 24 0.14 -23.77 -10.87
CA ALA A 24 -1.23 -23.38 -10.52
C ALA A 24 -1.38 -22.98 -9.04
N ILE A 25 -0.58 -23.55 -8.15
CA ILE A 25 -0.55 -23.21 -6.72
C ILE A 25 0.41 -22.06 -6.42
N ALA A 26 1.57 -22.05 -7.08
CA ALA A 26 2.63 -21.10 -6.80
C ALA A 26 2.31 -19.69 -7.29
N ILE A 27 1.68 -19.53 -8.45
CA ILE A 27 1.42 -18.22 -9.05
C ILE A 27 0.52 -17.33 -8.19
N PRO A 28 -0.65 -17.78 -7.69
CA PRO A 28 -1.49 -16.97 -6.82
C PRO A 28 -0.77 -16.53 -5.54
N ALA A 29 -0.07 -17.46 -4.89
CA ALA A 29 0.67 -17.16 -3.67
C ALA A 29 1.79 -16.13 -3.90
N TYR A 30 2.49 -16.21 -5.03
CA TYR A 30 3.52 -15.24 -5.42
C TYR A 30 2.93 -13.85 -5.66
N LEU A 31 1.80 -13.76 -6.33
CA LEU A 31 1.12 -12.46 -6.57
C LEU A 31 0.71 -11.78 -5.26
N ASP A 32 0.19 -12.53 -4.30
CA ASP A 32 -0.16 -11.98 -2.98
C ASP A 32 1.07 -11.53 -2.21
N PHE A 33 2.18 -12.24 -2.30
CA PHE A 33 3.44 -11.83 -1.71
C PHE A 33 3.95 -10.51 -2.31
N VAL A 34 3.91 -10.37 -3.63
CA VAL A 34 4.31 -9.12 -4.32
C VAL A 34 3.43 -7.95 -3.92
N LYS A 35 2.10 -8.15 -3.82
CA LYS A 35 1.17 -7.11 -3.34
C LYS A 35 1.53 -6.64 -1.92
N ARG A 36 1.82 -7.57 -1.02
CA ARG A 36 2.22 -7.24 0.37
C ARG A 36 3.55 -6.47 0.42
N ALA A 37 4.52 -6.85 -0.41
CA ALA A 37 5.79 -6.15 -0.47
C ALA A 37 5.62 -4.69 -0.91
N ARG A 38 4.81 -4.44 -1.95
CA ARG A 38 4.48 -3.09 -2.42
C ARG A 38 3.69 -2.29 -1.39
N MET A 39 2.77 -2.93 -0.67
CA MET A 39 2.05 -2.28 0.43
C MET A 39 3.00 -1.85 1.55
N SER A 40 3.99 -2.67 1.90
CA SER A 40 4.99 -2.32 2.91
C SER A 40 5.78 -1.07 2.54
N GLU A 41 6.09 -0.88 1.26
CA GLU A 41 6.74 0.34 0.75
C GLU A 41 5.85 1.58 0.95
N VAL A 42 4.57 1.48 0.62
CA VAL A 42 3.62 2.57 0.86
C VAL A 42 3.50 2.89 2.35
N ILE A 43 3.42 1.88 3.22
CA ILE A 43 3.35 2.08 4.67
C ILE A 43 4.61 2.78 5.20
N SER A 44 5.80 2.40 4.74
CA SER A 44 7.05 3.07 5.14
C SER A 44 7.08 4.54 4.70
N THR A 45 6.49 4.85 3.55
CA THR A 45 6.34 6.23 3.09
C THR A 45 5.39 7.03 3.99
N PHE A 46 4.28 6.43 4.44
CA PHE A 46 3.40 7.06 5.43
C PHE A 46 4.12 7.40 6.73
N ASP A 47 4.95 6.48 7.24
CA ASP A 47 5.72 6.73 8.46
C ASP A 47 6.74 7.86 8.28
N ALA A 48 7.39 7.96 7.12
CA ALA A 48 8.29 9.05 6.81
C ALA A 48 7.56 10.41 6.74
N ILE A 49 6.38 10.45 6.09
CA ILE A 49 5.55 11.66 6.02
C ILE A 49 5.05 12.05 7.42
N ALA A 50 4.59 11.08 8.20
CA ALA A 50 4.11 11.32 9.56
C ALA A 50 5.22 11.94 10.44
N THR A 51 6.45 11.45 10.31
CA THR A 51 7.61 12.00 11.02
C THR A 51 7.86 13.44 10.60
N GLY A 52 7.95 13.73 9.31
CA GLY A 52 8.15 15.09 8.81
C GLY A 52 7.01 16.04 9.19
N ALA A 53 5.75 15.57 9.18
CA ALA A 53 4.60 16.36 9.60
C ALA A 53 4.63 16.69 11.10
N ASN A 54 5.08 15.76 11.94
CA ASN A 54 5.23 15.99 13.38
C ASN A 54 6.38 16.96 13.69
N GLU A 55 7.47 16.88 12.92
CA GLU A 55 8.57 17.87 13.02
C GLU A 55 8.11 19.27 12.62
N TYR A 56 7.35 19.38 11.53
CA TYR A 56 6.74 20.63 11.09
C TYR A 56 5.79 21.20 12.15
N TYR A 57 4.93 20.34 12.72
CA TYR A 57 4.04 20.74 13.82
C TYR A 57 4.81 21.25 15.04
N SER A 58 5.89 20.57 15.42
CA SER A 58 6.72 20.96 16.55
C SER A 58 7.35 22.35 16.38
N ALA A 59 7.61 22.73 15.13
CA ALA A 59 8.19 24.04 14.81
C ALA A 59 7.16 25.18 14.73
N LEU A 60 5.95 24.88 14.20
CA LEU A 60 4.97 25.89 13.80
C LEU A 60 3.64 25.80 14.57
N SER A 61 3.41 24.74 15.35
CA SER A 61 2.18 24.46 16.11
C SER A 61 0.93 24.24 15.24
N TYR A 62 1.08 23.85 13.99
CA TYR A 62 0.01 23.40 13.11
C TYR A 62 0.55 22.42 12.06
N TYR A 63 -0.31 21.55 11.53
CA TYR A 63 0.08 20.61 10.48
C TYR A 63 0.23 21.30 9.11
N PRO A 64 1.08 20.77 8.22
CA PRO A 64 1.24 21.30 6.88
C PRO A 64 -0.07 21.17 6.09
N SER A 65 -0.44 22.23 5.34
CA SER A 65 -1.62 22.21 4.48
C SER A 65 -1.43 21.27 3.30
N ALA A 66 -2.56 20.83 2.69
CA ALA A 66 -2.55 20.00 1.50
C ALA A 66 -1.71 20.59 0.35
N SER A 67 -1.75 21.92 0.18
CA SER A 67 -0.95 22.63 -0.83
C SER A 67 0.56 22.56 -0.56
N TYR A 68 0.97 22.59 0.70
CA TYR A 68 2.37 22.48 1.08
C TYR A 68 2.90 21.08 0.83
N GLY A 69 2.12 20.05 1.20
CA GLY A 69 2.48 18.65 1.03
C GLY A 69 2.64 18.24 -0.43
N ALA A 70 1.78 18.71 -1.32
CA ALA A 70 1.83 18.38 -2.74
C ALA A 70 3.12 18.84 -3.43
N ASN A 71 3.76 19.91 -2.93
CA ASN A 71 4.96 20.48 -3.54
C ASN A 71 6.28 20.08 -2.86
N ASN A 72 6.25 19.67 -1.59
CA ASN A 72 7.48 19.50 -0.78
C ASN A 72 7.69 18.09 -0.23
N LEU A 73 6.68 17.21 -0.28
CA LEU A 73 6.77 15.83 0.19
C LEU A 73 6.85 14.84 -0.98
N ALA A 74 7.59 15.18 -2.02
CA ALA A 74 7.73 14.42 -3.27
C ALA A 74 8.59 13.15 -3.13
N PHE A 75 8.34 12.31 -2.14
CA PHE A 75 8.93 10.98 -2.01
C PHE A 75 7.84 9.90 -2.10
N PHE A 76 7.15 9.81 -3.25
CA PHE A 76 6.09 8.83 -3.39
C PHE A 76 6.45 7.82 -4.47
N PRO A 77 6.24 6.53 -4.23
CA PRO A 77 6.23 5.56 -5.30
C PRO A 77 5.00 5.82 -6.18
N GLU A 78 5.08 6.82 -7.06
CA GLU A 78 4.01 7.17 -8.02
C GLU A 78 3.56 5.99 -8.87
N GLU A 79 4.38 4.94 -8.90
CA GLU A 79 4.09 3.72 -9.63
C GLU A 79 2.88 2.97 -9.07
N TYR A 80 2.67 3.00 -7.73
CA TYR A 80 1.66 2.18 -7.07
C TYR A 80 0.53 2.97 -6.43
N ALA A 81 0.80 4.17 -5.97
CA ALA A 81 -0.18 4.99 -5.27
C ALA A 81 0.10 6.49 -5.46
N THR A 82 -0.95 7.29 -5.40
CA THR A 82 -0.84 8.75 -5.25
C THR A 82 -1.16 9.09 -3.81
N ILE A 83 -0.22 9.72 -3.10
CA ILE A 83 -0.45 10.13 -1.72
C ILE A 83 -0.84 11.60 -1.69
N VAL A 84 -1.89 11.92 -0.93
CA VAL A 84 -2.42 13.27 -0.77
C VAL A 84 -2.52 13.57 0.71
N LEU A 85 -2.14 14.78 1.10
CA LEU A 85 -2.43 15.30 2.43
C LEU A 85 -3.79 15.96 2.39
N ASN A 86 -4.66 15.61 3.32
CA ASN A 86 -5.96 16.25 3.49
C ASN A 86 -5.98 17.00 4.81
N ASP A 87 -6.34 18.29 4.70
CA ASP A 87 -6.67 19.07 5.88
C ASP A 87 -7.98 18.54 6.48
N LEU A 88 -7.93 18.15 7.73
CA LEU A 88 -9.13 17.89 8.50
C LEU A 88 -9.68 19.20 9.05
N SER A 89 -10.86 19.15 9.64
CA SER A 89 -11.60 20.33 10.11
C SER A 89 -10.83 21.24 11.09
N ASP A 90 -9.73 20.76 11.65
CA ASP A 90 -8.85 21.51 12.55
C ASP A 90 -7.37 21.22 12.22
N PRO A 91 -6.69 22.06 11.43
CA PRO A 91 -5.29 21.89 11.08
C PRO A 91 -4.34 22.06 12.28
N TYR A 92 -4.82 22.60 13.38
CA TYR A 92 -4.04 22.73 14.62
C TYR A 92 -3.98 21.44 15.43
N GLN A 93 -4.82 20.47 15.14
CA GLN A 93 -4.86 19.22 15.90
C GLN A 93 -4.84 17.96 15.03
N ASN A 94 -5.26 18.03 13.79
CA ASN A 94 -5.48 16.85 12.97
C ASN A 94 -5.02 17.03 11.52
N MET A 95 -4.42 15.97 10.96
CA MET A 95 -4.11 15.84 9.54
C MET A 95 -4.38 14.42 9.07
N ALA A 96 -4.81 14.25 7.82
CA ALA A 96 -4.93 12.93 7.21
C ALA A 96 -3.96 12.77 6.03
N ILE A 97 -3.25 11.66 6.00
CA ILE A 97 -2.45 11.19 4.88
C ILE A 97 -3.27 10.13 4.16
N VAL A 98 -3.54 10.32 2.88
CA VAL A 98 -4.38 9.44 2.07
C VAL A 98 -3.59 8.92 0.89
N ALA A 99 -3.42 7.60 0.78
CA ALA A 99 -2.92 6.96 -0.43
C ALA A 99 -4.10 6.45 -1.27
N ASN A 100 -4.17 6.89 -2.51
CA ASN A 100 -5.08 6.37 -3.51
C ASN A 100 -4.28 5.40 -4.40
N PHE A 101 -4.62 4.11 -4.36
CA PHE A 101 -3.88 3.09 -5.12
C PHE A 101 -4.28 3.09 -6.59
N ARG A 102 -3.32 2.73 -7.44
CA ARG A 102 -3.57 2.56 -8.88
C ARG A 102 -4.05 1.13 -9.16
N SER A 103 -4.70 0.95 -10.30
CA SER A 103 -5.28 -0.35 -10.76
C SER A 103 -4.30 -1.52 -10.77
N THR A 104 -3.01 -1.23 -10.86
CA THR A 104 -1.94 -2.25 -10.90
C THR A 104 -1.82 -3.07 -9.62
N LEU A 105 -2.32 -2.59 -8.49
CA LEU A 105 -2.20 -3.27 -7.20
C LEU A 105 -3.41 -4.13 -6.85
N ASN A 106 -4.61 -3.78 -7.32
CA ASN A 106 -5.87 -4.50 -7.07
C ASN A 106 -5.98 -5.06 -5.64
N LEU A 107 -6.05 -4.16 -4.66
CA LEU A 107 -6.04 -4.50 -3.22
C LEU A 107 -7.44 -4.54 -2.61
N GLU A 108 -8.48 -4.43 -3.42
CA GLU A 108 -9.84 -4.22 -2.96
C GLU A 108 -10.50 -5.49 -2.41
N SER A 109 -11.31 -5.28 -1.39
CA SER A 109 -12.11 -6.30 -0.71
C SER A 109 -13.44 -6.62 -1.42
N THR A 110 -13.95 -5.73 -2.26
CA THR A 110 -15.25 -5.87 -2.95
C THR A 110 -15.20 -5.25 -4.33
N THR A 111 -16.13 -5.62 -5.21
CA THR A 111 -16.24 -5.11 -6.60
C THR A 111 -16.07 -3.59 -6.67
N PRO A 112 -14.95 -3.11 -7.23
CA PRO A 112 -14.69 -1.68 -7.30
C PRO A 112 -15.63 -0.98 -8.27
N GLY A 113 -16.04 0.23 -7.91
CA GLY A 113 -16.58 1.16 -8.88
C GLY A 113 -15.48 1.57 -9.89
N PRO A 114 -15.85 2.00 -11.12
CA PRO A 114 -14.86 2.41 -12.10
C PRO A 114 -14.03 3.59 -11.57
N GLY A 115 -12.75 3.33 -11.27
CA GLY A 115 -11.78 4.32 -10.79
C GLY A 115 -11.42 4.26 -9.29
N ASP A 116 -12.02 3.37 -8.50
CA ASP A 116 -11.70 3.20 -7.08
C ASP A 116 -10.85 1.93 -6.90
N PHE A 117 -9.54 2.09 -6.76
CA PHE A 117 -8.56 0.98 -6.69
C PHE A 117 -8.03 0.73 -5.28
N GLY A 118 -8.76 1.17 -4.28
CA GLY A 118 -8.39 1.07 -2.87
C GLY A 118 -7.78 2.36 -2.33
N LYS A 119 -8.08 2.62 -1.07
CA LYS A 119 -7.63 3.80 -0.36
C LYS A 119 -7.14 3.43 1.04
N LEU A 120 -5.95 3.90 1.41
CA LEU A 120 -5.41 3.78 2.76
C LEU A 120 -5.33 5.17 3.37
N THR A 121 -5.85 5.33 4.58
CA THR A 121 -5.81 6.60 5.30
C THR A 121 -5.14 6.44 6.65
N MET A 122 -4.15 7.30 6.94
CA MET A 122 -3.58 7.48 8.27
C MET A 122 -3.98 8.85 8.78
N GLN A 123 -4.55 8.91 9.97
CA GLN A 123 -4.84 10.15 10.66
C GLN A 123 -3.74 10.44 11.67
N LEU A 124 -3.16 11.62 11.60
CA LEU A 124 -2.25 12.17 12.59
C LEU A 124 -3.05 13.10 13.50
N THR A 125 -2.82 12.98 14.80
CA THR A 125 -3.46 13.81 15.82
C THR A 125 -2.42 14.36 16.77
N TYR A 126 -2.62 15.57 17.25
CA TYR A 126 -1.86 16.12 18.35
C TYR A 126 -2.79 16.41 19.52
N ASP A 127 -2.43 15.93 20.69
CA ASP A 127 -3.09 16.21 21.94
C ASP A 127 -2.06 16.76 22.92
N SER A 128 -2.38 17.88 23.57
CA SER A 128 -1.46 18.55 24.49
C SER A 128 -1.09 17.71 25.71
N THR A 129 -1.87 16.67 26.00
CA THR A 129 -1.68 15.78 27.16
C THR A 129 -0.91 14.51 26.78
N THR A 130 -1.23 13.92 25.63
CA THR A 130 -0.68 12.62 25.18
C THR A 130 0.37 12.75 24.09
N GLY A 131 0.50 13.95 23.47
CA GLY A 131 1.45 14.22 22.38
C GLY A 131 0.92 13.78 21.01
N PHE A 132 1.86 13.37 20.13
CA PHE A 132 1.53 12.95 18.77
C PHE A 132 0.95 11.54 18.73
N GLY A 133 -0.21 11.40 18.09
CA GLY A 133 -0.86 10.13 17.80
C GLY A 133 -0.93 9.85 16.31
N LYS A 134 -0.91 8.57 15.95
CA LYS A 134 -1.20 8.10 14.59
C LYS A 134 -2.23 6.98 14.65
N THR A 135 -3.23 7.05 13.80
CA THR A 135 -4.31 6.05 13.74
C THR A 135 -4.64 5.71 12.29
N TRP A 136 -4.73 4.41 12.01
CA TRP A 136 -5.23 3.93 10.72
C TRP A 136 -6.75 4.00 10.70
N VAL A 137 -7.30 4.71 9.73
CA VAL A 137 -8.76 4.80 9.55
C VAL A 137 -9.20 3.66 8.65
N ILE A 138 -9.86 2.67 9.24
CA ILE A 138 -10.25 1.41 8.59
C ILE A 138 -11.67 1.47 8.03
N SER A 139 -12.51 2.38 8.53
CA SER A 139 -13.92 2.46 8.15
C SER A 139 -14.32 3.82 7.64
N SER A 140 -14.83 3.83 6.43
CA SER A 140 -15.59 4.85 5.70
C SER A 140 -15.43 6.33 6.12
N PRO A 141 -15.21 7.20 5.19
CA PRO A 141 -15.03 7.04 3.76
C PRO A 141 -13.56 6.84 3.34
N GLY A 142 -12.69 6.43 4.26
CA GLY A 142 -11.25 6.58 4.12
C GLY A 142 -10.48 5.36 3.62
N THR A 143 -10.87 4.13 3.96
CA THR A 143 -10.07 2.94 3.63
C THR A 143 -10.93 1.86 2.98
N THR A 144 -10.58 1.46 1.76
CA THR A 144 -11.28 0.43 0.96
C THR A 144 -10.42 -0.82 0.74
N ILE A 145 -9.27 -0.92 1.42
CA ILE A 145 -8.33 -2.03 1.26
C ILE A 145 -8.78 -3.23 2.08
N ASP A 146 -8.58 -4.44 1.53
CA ASP A 146 -8.80 -5.68 2.26
C ASP A 146 -7.94 -5.73 3.54
N ALA A 147 -8.55 -6.17 4.63
CA ALA A 147 -7.91 -6.29 5.94
C ALA A 147 -6.64 -7.16 5.93
N VAL A 148 -6.50 -8.06 4.96
CA VAL A 148 -5.30 -8.90 4.75
C VAL A 148 -4.06 -8.07 4.42
N PHE A 149 -4.23 -6.91 3.79
CA PHE A 149 -3.14 -6.01 3.38
C PHE A 149 -2.93 -4.84 4.36
N MET A 150 -3.77 -4.73 5.39
CA MET A 150 -3.67 -3.64 6.36
C MET A 150 -2.45 -3.78 7.27
N PRO A 151 -1.83 -2.66 7.70
CA PRO A 151 -0.78 -2.68 8.70
C PRO A 151 -1.32 -3.29 10.01
N ARG A 152 -0.55 -4.17 10.59
CA ARG A 152 -0.87 -4.68 11.93
C ARG A 152 -0.64 -3.56 12.94
N LYS A 153 -1.57 -3.41 13.88
CA LYS A 153 -1.45 -2.47 15.00
C LYS A 153 -0.27 -2.83 15.88
#